data_f181ca3bd697710143ec24399350e533
#
_entry.id   f181ca3bd697710143ec24399350e533
#
_cell.length_a   1.000
_cell.length_b   1.000
_cell.length_c   1.000
_cell.angle_alpha   90.00
_cell.angle_beta   90.00
_cell.angle_gamma   90.00
#
_symmetry.space_group_name_H-M   'P 1'
#
loop_
_entity.id
_entity.type
_entity.pdbx_description
1 polymer ?
#
loop_
_entity_poly.entity_id
_entity_poly.type
_entity_poly.pdbx_seq_one_letter_code
_entity_poly.pdbx_strand_id
1 'polypeptide(L)'
;MISFTLRTEDLSIEEIRKFYVDTQHDRENIEFLKSNVTGLLIGSRGTGKTMLLKVAEKELLEKFELNRTLPVFVSFSSAALVDNEEEKFKKWMLSKILFALQGQLKELGLLKTKNIFSLLLGKESEETDELAIKINQLIDKLEKSWKKGVIDEEPVTPFVEDIDYFKELLHSICTELSIKSIIFLFDEACHNFLPKQQREFFTLFRDLRDPKICCKAAVYPGITSYGTFEAFHDSIVKRVEKDILAEDYVEKMRDIIERQIDSRTYNILVQKGELLDSLIYAATGNPRVLLKSVYEASEKLTSLKKANVNSTLKDFYRTQMWNEYTKLGEKFDAYKEIVDWGRRFIEEKVLVETQNKNARSENEEDYDKQTIYFIIHKDAPELVKKAISILEYSGIVVLHTEGYKIRGNIYNRYQINMGIVATSTSESDLSAYINKLRKGLSIKVITEYGANSVAFKELEQIKNNINLDDGGIDLQTLLSKPIDILDIYEYQKTEIKKEGFCKLIDILKASEMDLQRAYLIGPVRARNIYNLAMNAVLEYIIG
;
A
#
# COMPACT_ATOMS: atom_id res chain seq x y z
N MET A 1 4.49 6.59 -26.69
CA MET A 1 3.85 7.56 -25.79
C MET A 1 4.66 7.54 -24.50
N ILE A 2 5.29 8.63 -24.10
CA ILE A 2 6.08 8.71 -22.86
C ILE A 2 5.06 8.78 -21.71
N SER A 3 5.15 7.87 -20.77
CA SER A 3 4.31 7.85 -19.56
C SER A 3 5.18 7.49 -18.36
N PHE A 4 4.85 8.04 -17.20
CA PHE A 4 5.51 7.62 -15.96
C PHE A 4 5.10 6.20 -15.57
N THR A 5 6.05 5.44 -15.07
CA THR A 5 5.76 4.15 -14.44
C THR A 5 5.35 4.40 -12.98
N LEU A 6 4.07 4.24 -12.70
CA LEU A 6 3.47 4.55 -11.40
C LEU A 6 3.49 3.38 -10.42
N ARG A 7 3.73 2.17 -10.92
CA ARG A 7 3.74 0.94 -10.12
C ARG A 7 5.12 0.29 -10.19
N THR A 8 5.74 0.11 -9.05
CA THR A 8 7.05 -0.54 -8.93
C THR A 8 6.98 -2.04 -9.24
N GLU A 9 5.81 -2.64 -9.06
CA GLU A 9 5.55 -4.06 -9.35
C GLU A 9 5.74 -4.38 -10.85
N ASP A 10 5.52 -3.38 -11.71
CA ASP A 10 5.64 -3.50 -13.16
C ASP A 10 7.09 -3.31 -13.66
N LEU A 11 8.04 -2.99 -12.76
CA LEU A 11 9.43 -2.69 -13.11
C LEU A 11 10.31 -3.94 -13.10
N SER A 12 11.15 -4.06 -14.12
CA SER A 12 12.29 -5.00 -14.13
C SER A 12 13.37 -4.57 -13.12
N ILE A 13 14.26 -5.50 -12.76
CA ILE A 13 15.39 -5.23 -11.85
C ILE A 13 16.30 -4.10 -12.39
N GLU A 14 16.47 -4.01 -13.70
CA GLU A 14 17.28 -2.95 -14.33
C GLU A 14 16.59 -1.58 -14.24
N GLU A 15 15.29 -1.53 -14.44
CA GLU A 15 14.49 -0.31 -14.33
C GLU A 15 14.42 0.20 -12.89
N ILE A 16 14.37 -0.67 -11.89
CA ILE A 16 14.45 -0.30 -10.47
C ILE A 16 15.73 0.50 -10.22
N ARG A 17 16.88 0.05 -10.71
CA ARG A 17 18.16 0.80 -10.57
C ARG A 17 18.11 2.15 -11.27
N LYS A 18 17.50 2.21 -12.45
CA LYS A 18 17.38 3.43 -13.24
C LYS A 18 16.50 4.47 -12.55
N PHE A 19 15.37 4.04 -11.97
CA PHE A 19 14.36 4.94 -11.43
C PHE A 19 14.54 5.26 -9.94
N TYR A 20 15.30 4.45 -9.20
CA TYR A 20 15.55 4.70 -7.80
C TYR A 20 16.42 5.94 -7.59
N VAL A 21 15.96 6.86 -6.73
CA VAL A 21 16.70 8.05 -6.28
C VAL A 21 17.14 7.84 -4.84
N ASP A 22 18.43 7.87 -4.60
CA ASP A 22 19.00 7.64 -3.27
C ASP A 22 18.88 8.92 -2.42
N THR A 23 18.16 8.81 -1.29
CA THR A 23 18.16 9.83 -0.24
C THR A 23 18.81 9.24 1.01
N GLN A 24 19.33 10.08 1.91
CA GLN A 24 19.89 9.57 3.16
C GLN A 24 18.87 8.74 3.95
N HIS A 25 17.63 9.21 4.04
CA HIS A 25 16.55 8.51 4.72
C HIS A 25 16.20 7.16 4.07
N ASP A 26 16.11 7.11 2.74
CA ASP A 26 15.87 5.87 2.02
C ASP A 26 17.05 4.90 2.20
N ARG A 27 18.29 5.40 2.24
CA ARG A 27 19.48 4.60 2.48
C ARG A 27 19.46 3.94 3.86
N GLU A 28 19.10 4.68 4.90
CA GLU A 28 18.93 4.12 6.25
C GLU A 28 17.87 3.02 6.29
N ASN A 29 16.77 3.21 5.58
CA ASN A 29 15.71 2.20 5.44
C ASN A 29 16.18 0.96 4.67
N ILE A 30 16.98 1.11 3.60
CA ILE A 30 17.55 -0.01 2.84
C ILE A 30 18.55 -0.79 3.71
N GLU A 31 19.45 -0.11 4.44
CA GLU A 31 20.38 -0.80 5.35
C GLU A 31 19.63 -1.56 6.43
N PHE A 32 18.55 -1.00 6.96
CA PHE A 32 17.67 -1.71 7.87
C PHE A 32 17.01 -2.95 7.21
N LEU A 33 16.51 -2.85 5.99
CA LEU A 33 15.92 -3.97 5.26
C LEU A 33 16.93 -5.10 5.02
N LYS A 34 18.21 -4.78 4.83
CA LYS A 34 19.30 -5.76 4.65
C LYS A 34 19.79 -6.38 5.95
N SER A 35 19.41 -5.85 7.09
CA SER A 35 19.82 -6.34 8.40
C SER A 35 19.07 -7.61 8.84
N ASN A 36 19.70 -8.45 9.67
CA ASN A 36 19.08 -9.66 10.23
C ASN A 36 18.15 -9.38 11.44
N VAL A 37 17.42 -8.25 11.42
CA VAL A 37 16.48 -7.89 12.48
C VAL A 37 15.08 -7.86 11.89
N THR A 38 14.13 -8.56 12.50
CA THR A 38 12.72 -8.54 12.06
C THR A 38 12.17 -7.12 12.08
N GLY A 39 11.45 -6.72 11.02
CA GLY A 39 11.00 -5.35 10.95
C GLY A 39 9.88 -5.02 9.99
N LEU A 40 9.29 -3.87 10.25
CA LEU A 40 8.19 -3.31 9.48
C LEU A 40 8.59 -1.99 8.83
N LEU A 41 8.24 -1.84 7.55
CA LEU A 41 8.39 -0.61 6.79
C LEU A 41 7.02 0.03 6.63
N ILE A 42 6.73 1.06 7.43
CA ILE A 42 5.42 1.72 7.44
C ILE A 42 5.41 3.00 6.61
N GLY A 43 4.31 3.24 5.91
CA GLY A 43 4.10 4.48 5.17
C GLY A 43 2.79 4.48 4.40
N SER A 44 2.33 5.67 4.01
CA SER A 44 1.14 5.85 3.20
C SER A 44 1.25 5.19 1.82
N ARG A 45 0.16 5.10 1.10
CA ARG A 45 0.16 4.52 -0.25
C ARG A 45 0.95 5.41 -1.23
N GLY A 46 1.87 4.82 -1.99
CA GLY A 46 2.65 5.54 -3.01
C GLY A 46 3.96 6.16 -2.52
N THR A 47 4.36 5.96 -1.26
CA THR A 47 5.61 6.49 -0.68
C THR A 47 6.89 5.76 -1.13
N GLY A 48 6.76 4.64 -1.86
CA GLY A 48 7.91 3.92 -2.42
C GLY A 48 8.35 2.69 -1.62
N LYS A 49 7.55 2.13 -0.71
CA LYS A 49 7.91 0.95 0.09
C LYS A 49 8.39 -0.23 -0.77
N THR A 50 7.63 -0.59 -1.81
CA THR A 50 8.00 -1.65 -2.77
C THR A 50 9.35 -1.37 -3.42
N MET A 51 9.64 -0.11 -3.79
CA MET A 51 10.93 0.29 -4.35
C MET A 51 12.08 0.00 -3.38
N LEU A 52 11.93 0.36 -2.11
CA LEU A 52 12.96 0.12 -1.09
C LEU A 52 13.18 -1.37 -0.85
N LEU A 53 12.11 -2.17 -0.79
CA LEU A 53 12.22 -3.64 -0.69
C LEU A 53 12.99 -4.23 -1.88
N LYS A 54 12.65 -3.80 -3.09
CA LYS A 54 13.31 -4.28 -4.33
C LYS A 54 14.77 -3.83 -4.44
N VAL A 55 15.10 -2.62 -3.99
CA VAL A 55 16.50 -2.16 -3.96
C VAL A 55 17.29 -2.97 -2.93
N ALA A 56 16.72 -3.23 -1.74
CA ALA A 56 17.36 -4.05 -0.72
C ALA A 56 17.58 -5.49 -1.21
N GLU A 57 16.58 -6.10 -1.85
CA GLU A 57 16.70 -7.42 -2.51
C GLU A 57 17.89 -7.45 -3.46
N LYS A 58 17.96 -6.48 -4.38
CA LYS A 58 19.02 -6.39 -5.39
C LYS A 58 20.40 -6.24 -4.77
N GLU A 59 20.57 -5.32 -3.81
CA GLU A 59 21.87 -5.10 -3.17
C GLU A 59 22.35 -6.33 -2.38
N LEU A 60 21.43 -7.10 -1.80
CA LEU A 60 21.74 -8.38 -1.14
C LEU A 60 22.17 -9.43 -2.17
N LEU A 61 21.49 -9.50 -3.33
CA LEU A 61 21.86 -10.44 -4.41
C LEU A 61 23.22 -10.11 -5.01
N GLU A 62 23.53 -8.84 -5.26
CA GLU A 62 24.84 -8.41 -5.77
C GLU A 62 26.00 -8.81 -4.83
N LYS A 63 25.72 -8.90 -3.51
CA LYS A 63 26.71 -9.28 -2.49
C LYS A 63 26.53 -10.70 -1.97
N PHE A 64 25.70 -11.53 -2.61
CA PHE A 64 25.34 -12.86 -2.11
C PHE A 64 26.55 -13.77 -1.94
N GLU A 65 27.49 -13.79 -2.89
CA GLU A 65 28.69 -14.62 -2.81
C GLU A 65 29.60 -14.26 -1.62
N LEU A 66 29.59 -13.00 -1.17
CA LEU A 66 30.39 -12.53 -0.05
C LEU A 66 29.68 -12.73 1.30
N ASN A 67 28.40 -12.37 1.36
CA ASN A 67 27.65 -12.28 2.62
C ASN A 67 26.84 -13.54 2.91
N ARG A 68 26.58 -14.36 1.88
CA ARG A 68 25.75 -15.58 1.95
C ARG A 68 24.39 -15.33 2.61
N THR A 69 23.83 -14.14 2.43
CA THR A 69 22.48 -13.76 2.86
C THR A 69 21.56 -13.80 1.67
N LEU A 70 20.57 -14.70 1.70
CA LEU A 70 19.61 -14.93 0.62
C LEU A 70 18.38 -14.03 0.81
N PRO A 71 18.13 -13.02 -0.02
CA PRO A 71 16.88 -12.30 -0.02
C PRO A 71 15.82 -13.09 -0.81
N VAL A 72 14.60 -13.08 -0.32
CA VAL A 72 13.44 -13.68 -0.99
C VAL A 72 12.28 -12.69 -0.96
N PHE A 73 11.97 -12.08 -2.11
CA PHE A 73 10.85 -11.18 -2.24
C PHE A 73 9.54 -11.96 -2.44
N VAL A 74 8.55 -11.68 -1.61
CA VAL A 74 7.24 -12.36 -1.66
C VAL A 74 6.13 -11.31 -1.80
N SER A 75 5.43 -11.31 -2.94
CA SER A 75 4.27 -10.47 -3.17
C SER A 75 2.97 -11.25 -2.97
N PHE A 76 2.07 -10.67 -2.18
CA PHE A 76 0.75 -11.24 -1.90
C PHE A 76 -0.37 -10.55 -2.68
N SER A 77 -0.12 -10.22 -3.94
CA SER A 77 -1.04 -9.43 -4.78
C SER A 77 -2.40 -10.10 -5.05
N SER A 78 -2.55 -11.43 -4.91
CA SER A 78 -3.76 -12.20 -5.26
C SER A 78 -4.55 -12.78 -4.06
N ALA A 79 -4.17 -12.45 -2.85
CA ALA A 79 -4.67 -13.10 -1.62
C ALA A 79 -6.17 -12.97 -1.34
N ALA A 80 -6.78 -11.92 -1.82
CA ALA A 80 -8.16 -11.60 -1.47
C ALA A 80 -9.21 -12.61 -1.99
N LEU A 81 -8.80 -13.54 -2.84
CA LEU A 81 -9.65 -14.59 -3.40
C LEU A 81 -9.55 -15.92 -2.65
N VAL A 82 -8.66 -16.02 -1.66
CA VAL A 82 -8.51 -17.24 -0.86
C VAL A 82 -9.62 -17.32 0.18
N ASP A 83 -10.20 -18.51 0.37
CA ASP A 83 -11.22 -18.76 1.39
C ASP A 83 -10.68 -18.39 2.80
N ASN A 84 -11.55 -17.81 3.64
CA ASN A 84 -11.21 -17.35 5.00
C ASN A 84 -11.02 -18.49 6.02
N GLU A 85 -10.94 -19.74 5.59
CA GLU A 85 -10.54 -20.85 6.46
C GLU A 85 -9.05 -20.71 6.80
N GLU A 86 -8.73 -20.61 8.08
CA GLU A 86 -7.39 -20.32 8.61
C GLU A 86 -6.32 -21.26 8.08
N GLU A 87 -6.59 -22.56 8.04
CA GLU A 87 -5.64 -23.56 7.52
C GLU A 87 -5.38 -23.39 6.03
N LYS A 88 -6.42 -23.12 5.22
CA LYS A 88 -6.25 -22.89 3.78
C LYS A 88 -5.45 -21.65 3.48
N PHE A 89 -5.70 -20.58 4.23
CA PHE A 89 -4.97 -19.33 4.06
C PHE A 89 -3.50 -19.46 4.47
N LYS A 90 -3.22 -20.11 5.59
CA LYS A 90 -1.84 -20.42 6.03
C LYS A 90 -1.10 -21.25 4.98
N LYS A 91 -1.74 -22.31 4.46
CA LYS A 91 -1.19 -23.18 3.42
C LYS A 91 -0.89 -22.40 2.14
N TRP A 92 -1.78 -21.50 1.75
CA TRP A 92 -1.55 -20.62 0.60
C TRP A 92 -0.35 -19.69 0.83
N MET A 93 -0.23 -19.05 1.99
CA MET A 93 0.92 -18.18 2.31
C MET A 93 2.25 -18.95 2.25
N LEU A 94 2.31 -20.14 2.88
CA LEU A 94 3.51 -20.98 2.85
C LEU A 94 3.86 -21.42 1.43
N SER A 95 2.86 -21.74 0.62
CA SER A 95 3.05 -22.09 -0.80
C SER A 95 3.63 -20.92 -1.61
N LYS A 96 3.14 -19.68 -1.38
CA LYS A 96 3.69 -18.46 -2.01
C LYS A 96 5.14 -18.22 -1.60
N ILE A 97 5.47 -18.39 -0.32
CA ILE A 97 6.83 -18.23 0.20
C ILE A 97 7.75 -19.29 -0.42
N LEU A 98 7.31 -20.55 -0.45
CA LEU A 98 8.09 -21.65 -1.04
C LEU A 98 8.33 -21.45 -2.55
N PHE A 99 7.32 -20.99 -3.27
CA PHE A 99 7.43 -20.67 -4.69
C PHE A 99 8.44 -19.54 -4.96
N ALA A 100 8.38 -18.47 -4.17
CA ALA A 100 9.34 -17.37 -4.27
C ALA A 100 10.77 -17.82 -3.94
N LEU A 101 10.93 -18.62 -2.89
CA LEU A 101 12.22 -19.19 -2.50
C LEU A 101 12.81 -20.07 -3.62
N GLN A 102 12.00 -20.97 -4.19
CA GLN A 102 12.42 -21.82 -5.31
C GLN A 102 12.85 -20.99 -6.52
N GLY A 103 12.07 -19.97 -6.88
CA GLY A 103 12.40 -19.03 -7.95
C GLY A 103 13.76 -18.37 -7.74
N GLN A 104 14.00 -17.86 -6.53
CA GLN A 104 15.25 -17.19 -6.18
C GLN A 104 16.45 -18.14 -6.21
N LEU A 105 16.30 -19.37 -5.69
CA LEU A 105 17.36 -20.39 -5.76
C LEU A 105 17.66 -20.80 -7.22
N LYS A 106 16.64 -20.86 -8.09
CA LYS A 106 16.78 -21.16 -9.52
C LYS A 106 17.56 -20.05 -10.24
N GLU A 107 17.21 -18.79 -10.00
CA GLU A 107 17.91 -17.63 -10.57
C GLU A 107 19.39 -17.57 -10.20
N LEU A 108 19.73 -17.92 -8.96
CA LEU A 108 21.10 -18.01 -8.48
C LEU A 108 21.83 -19.29 -8.97
N GLY A 109 21.15 -20.17 -9.70
CA GLY A 109 21.74 -21.44 -10.17
C GLY A 109 22.06 -22.45 -9.06
N LEU A 110 21.49 -22.28 -7.87
CA LEU A 110 21.74 -23.10 -6.68
C LEU A 110 20.94 -24.41 -6.67
N LEU A 111 19.93 -24.55 -7.53
CA LEU A 111 19.11 -25.76 -7.64
C LEU A 111 19.76 -26.92 -8.41
N LYS A 112 21.01 -26.84 -8.79
CA LYS A 112 21.70 -27.86 -9.61
C LYS A 112 22.13 -29.12 -8.84
N THR A 113 22.03 -29.13 -7.52
CA THR A 113 22.41 -30.27 -6.68
C THR A 113 21.20 -31.18 -6.42
N LYS A 114 21.31 -32.49 -6.74
CA LYS A 114 20.25 -33.49 -6.51
C LYS A 114 19.69 -33.47 -5.07
N ASN A 115 20.51 -33.13 -4.09
CA ASN A 115 20.12 -33.10 -2.68
C ASN A 115 19.07 -32.03 -2.36
N ILE A 116 19.11 -30.86 -3.00
CA ILE A 116 18.14 -29.78 -2.74
C ILE A 116 16.77 -30.12 -3.30
N PHE A 117 16.73 -30.83 -4.42
CA PHE A 117 15.47 -31.32 -4.98
C PHE A 117 14.80 -32.35 -4.09
N SER A 118 15.57 -33.29 -3.55
CA SER A 118 15.04 -34.27 -2.61
C SER A 118 14.55 -33.61 -1.32
N LEU A 119 15.21 -32.53 -0.86
CA LEU A 119 14.75 -31.73 0.28
C LEU A 119 13.44 -31.01 -0.03
N LEU A 120 13.31 -30.36 -1.16
CA LEU A 120 12.11 -29.59 -1.53
C LEU A 120 10.90 -30.46 -1.87
N LEU A 121 11.12 -31.65 -2.44
CA LEU A 121 10.06 -32.58 -2.85
C LEU A 121 9.75 -33.66 -1.82
N GLY A 122 10.64 -33.89 -0.84
CA GLY A 122 10.53 -35.05 0.07
C GLY A 122 10.62 -36.39 -0.64
N LYS A 123 11.01 -36.43 -1.91
CA LYS A 123 11.18 -37.63 -2.76
C LYS A 123 12.31 -37.41 -3.77
N GLU A 124 12.98 -38.48 -4.17
CA GLU A 124 13.94 -38.45 -5.29
C GLU A 124 13.18 -38.19 -6.61
N SER A 125 13.24 -36.98 -7.13
CA SER A 125 12.71 -36.59 -8.43
C SER A 125 13.79 -35.86 -9.24
N GLU A 126 13.82 -36.11 -10.55
CA GLU A 126 14.87 -35.58 -11.44
C GLU A 126 14.51 -34.23 -12.10
N GLU A 127 13.27 -33.71 -11.95
CA GLU A 127 12.80 -32.54 -12.69
C GLU A 127 12.48 -31.33 -11.81
N THR A 128 13.25 -30.24 -12.00
CA THR A 128 13.10 -28.95 -11.30
C THR A 128 11.75 -28.29 -11.54
N ASP A 129 11.17 -28.49 -12.70
CA ASP A 129 9.96 -27.81 -13.13
C ASP A 129 8.69 -28.48 -12.56
N GLU A 130 8.74 -29.75 -12.18
CA GLU A 130 7.61 -30.47 -11.62
C GLU A 130 7.14 -29.90 -10.27
N LEU A 131 8.07 -29.53 -9.38
CA LEU A 131 7.71 -28.90 -8.10
C LEU A 131 7.11 -27.53 -8.30
N ALA A 132 7.70 -26.69 -9.16
CA ALA A 132 7.16 -25.36 -9.47
C ALA A 132 5.74 -25.48 -10.03
N ILE A 133 5.50 -26.43 -10.91
CA ILE A 133 4.18 -26.70 -11.50
C ILE A 133 3.19 -27.12 -10.39
N LYS A 134 3.56 -28.05 -9.52
CA LYS A 134 2.69 -28.53 -8.42
C LYS A 134 2.37 -27.42 -7.44
N ILE A 135 3.36 -26.60 -7.03
CA ILE A 135 3.14 -25.47 -6.12
C ILE A 135 2.24 -24.42 -6.79
N ASN A 136 2.47 -24.08 -8.05
CA ASN A 136 1.62 -23.16 -8.80
C ASN A 136 0.18 -23.68 -8.93
N GLN A 137 0.01 -24.97 -9.21
CA GLN A 137 -1.32 -25.59 -9.27
C GLN A 137 -2.03 -25.51 -7.92
N LEU A 138 -1.30 -25.71 -6.80
CA LEU A 138 -1.86 -25.56 -5.47
C LEU A 138 -2.25 -24.11 -5.19
N ILE A 139 -1.39 -23.15 -5.51
CA ILE A 139 -1.69 -21.72 -5.37
C ILE A 139 -2.93 -21.37 -6.17
N ASP A 140 -3.01 -21.77 -7.44
CA ASP A 140 -4.16 -21.54 -8.31
C ASP A 140 -5.46 -22.16 -7.77
N LYS A 141 -5.38 -23.38 -7.23
CA LYS A 141 -6.53 -24.05 -6.59
C LYS A 141 -7.00 -23.27 -5.35
N LEU A 142 -6.07 -22.85 -4.48
CA LEU A 142 -6.37 -22.10 -3.27
C LEU A 142 -6.92 -20.70 -3.60
N GLU A 143 -6.39 -20.02 -4.59
CA GLU A 143 -6.91 -18.73 -5.07
C GLU A 143 -8.31 -18.84 -5.72
N LYS A 144 -8.70 -20.02 -6.19
CA LYS A 144 -10.04 -20.34 -6.72
C LYS A 144 -10.95 -21.02 -5.69
N SER A 145 -10.53 -21.21 -4.45
CA SER A 145 -11.26 -21.96 -3.40
C SER A 145 -12.61 -21.34 -3.04
N TRP A 146 -12.79 -20.03 -3.24
CA TRP A 146 -14.07 -19.35 -3.07
C TRP A 146 -15.20 -19.84 -4.01
N LYS A 147 -14.84 -20.53 -5.11
CA LYS A 147 -15.79 -21.14 -6.06
C LYS A 147 -16.23 -22.51 -5.54
N LYS A 148 -16.92 -22.62 -4.43
CA LYS A 148 -17.37 -23.85 -3.76
C LYS A 148 -17.25 -25.14 -4.60
N GLY A 149 -16.24 -25.92 -4.34
CA GLY A 149 -16.04 -27.30 -4.80
C GLY A 149 -15.10 -27.97 -3.81
N VAL A 150 -15.37 -29.23 -3.49
CA VAL A 150 -14.48 -30.05 -2.65
C VAL A 150 -13.14 -30.08 -3.37
N ILE A 151 -12.14 -29.47 -2.78
CA ILE A 151 -10.77 -29.61 -3.23
C ILE A 151 -10.29 -30.90 -2.59
N ASP A 152 -10.20 -31.99 -3.37
CA ASP A 152 -9.40 -33.15 -2.99
C ASP A 152 -7.94 -32.67 -2.97
N GLU A 153 -7.47 -32.39 -1.77
CA GLU A 153 -6.11 -31.92 -1.53
C GLU A 153 -5.20 -33.15 -1.43
N GLU A 154 -4.60 -33.54 -2.54
CA GLU A 154 -3.35 -34.30 -2.42
C GLU A 154 -2.28 -33.36 -1.86
N PRO A 155 -1.61 -33.72 -0.75
CA PRO A 155 -0.55 -32.92 -0.19
C PRO A 155 0.59 -32.76 -1.21
N VAL A 156 0.82 -31.53 -1.64
CA VAL A 156 1.89 -31.23 -2.62
C VAL A 156 3.25 -31.46 -1.98
N THR A 157 3.41 -31.01 -0.74
CA THR A 157 4.56 -31.27 0.14
C THR A 157 4.15 -31.10 1.59
N PRO A 158 4.72 -31.83 2.57
CA PRO A 158 4.45 -31.64 4.00
C PRO A 158 4.85 -30.25 4.51
N PHE A 159 5.75 -29.56 3.80
CA PHE A 159 6.30 -28.26 4.22
C PHE A 159 5.31 -27.09 4.13
N VAL A 160 4.23 -27.21 3.35
CA VAL A 160 3.21 -26.15 3.28
C VAL A 160 2.05 -26.38 4.27
N GLU A 161 2.08 -27.46 5.02
CA GLU A 161 1.04 -27.81 5.98
C GLU A 161 1.40 -27.39 7.41
N ASP A 162 2.70 -27.43 7.75
CA ASP A 162 3.18 -27.11 9.08
C ASP A 162 4.37 -26.17 9.04
N ILE A 163 4.39 -25.18 9.94
CA ILE A 163 5.44 -24.16 10.00
C ILE A 163 6.78 -24.74 10.52
N ASP A 164 6.73 -25.74 11.38
CA ASP A 164 7.95 -26.32 11.95
C ASP A 164 8.67 -27.13 10.87
N TYR A 165 7.95 -27.93 10.07
CA TYR A 165 8.51 -28.58 8.89
C TYR A 165 9.05 -27.57 7.87
N PHE A 166 8.35 -26.44 7.70
CA PHE A 166 8.83 -25.38 6.82
C PHE A 166 10.16 -24.78 7.31
N LYS A 167 10.29 -24.53 8.60
CA LYS A 167 11.56 -24.06 9.21
C LYS A 167 12.69 -25.09 9.06
N GLU A 168 12.40 -26.38 9.30
CA GLU A 168 13.38 -27.46 9.11
C GLU A 168 13.90 -27.50 7.67
N LEU A 169 13.00 -27.32 6.69
CA LEU A 169 13.37 -27.18 5.28
C LEU A 169 14.31 -26.00 5.06
N LEU A 170 13.97 -24.82 5.59
CA LEU A 170 14.81 -23.61 5.46
C LEU A 170 16.20 -23.80 6.09
N HIS A 171 16.27 -24.46 7.26
CA HIS A 171 17.54 -24.80 7.91
C HIS A 171 18.38 -25.77 7.09
N SER A 172 17.74 -26.77 6.49
CA SER A 172 18.40 -27.75 5.62
C SER A 172 18.97 -27.08 4.38
N ILE A 173 18.19 -26.18 3.73
CA ILE A 173 18.66 -25.36 2.60
C ILE A 173 19.84 -24.48 3.00
N CYS A 174 19.76 -23.80 4.14
CA CYS A 174 20.85 -22.97 4.65
C CYS A 174 22.13 -23.77 4.86
N THR A 175 22.01 -24.99 5.38
CA THR A 175 23.16 -25.85 5.66
C THR A 175 23.78 -26.41 4.37
N GLU A 176 22.96 -26.96 3.48
CA GLU A 176 23.39 -27.56 2.23
C GLU A 176 24.05 -26.54 1.28
N LEU A 177 23.48 -25.33 1.20
CA LEU A 177 23.99 -24.27 0.32
C LEU A 177 24.97 -23.31 1.00
N SER A 178 25.34 -23.56 2.26
CA SER A 178 26.18 -22.66 3.06
C SER A 178 25.63 -21.24 3.08
N ILE A 179 24.29 -21.09 3.18
CA ILE A 179 23.61 -19.81 3.34
C ILE A 179 23.65 -19.42 4.81
N LYS A 180 24.09 -18.21 5.09
CA LYS A 180 24.19 -17.68 6.45
C LYS A 180 22.81 -17.35 7.03
N SER A 181 21.97 -16.67 6.24
CA SER A 181 20.62 -16.28 6.63
C SER A 181 19.73 -16.06 5.41
N ILE A 182 18.43 -16.21 5.61
CA ILE A 182 17.38 -15.90 4.62
C ILE A 182 16.63 -14.66 5.12
N ILE A 183 16.43 -13.67 4.25
CA ILE A 183 15.62 -12.48 4.53
C ILE A 183 14.39 -12.50 3.62
N PHE A 184 13.22 -12.75 4.21
CA PHE A 184 11.95 -12.61 3.51
C PHE A 184 11.53 -11.15 3.48
N LEU A 185 11.22 -10.65 2.28
CA LEU A 185 10.76 -9.30 2.00
C LEU A 185 9.30 -9.37 1.54
N PHE A 186 8.36 -9.17 2.46
CA PHE A 186 6.92 -9.29 2.21
C PHE A 186 6.34 -7.96 1.75
N ASP A 187 5.64 -7.99 0.62
CA ASP A 187 4.92 -6.84 0.07
C ASP A 187 3.44 -7.16 -0.15
N GLU A 188 2.60 -6.14 -0.19
CA GLU A 188 1.17 -6.19 -0.49
C GLU A 188 0.28 -6.94 0.55
N ALA A 189 0.83 -7.61 1.56
CA ALA A 189 0.07 -8.34 2.57
C ALA A 189 -0.99 -7.45 3.27
N CYS A 190 -0.57 -6.25 3.71
CA CYS A 190 -1.45 -5.36 4.47
C CYS A 190 -2.40 -4.53 3.61
N HIS A 191 -2.30 -4.60 2.28
CA HIS A 191 -3.19 -3.91 1.36
C HIS A 191 -4.29 -4.83 0.82
N ASN A 192 -3.91 -6.05 0.46
CA ASN A 192 -4.80 -7.00 -0.21
C ASN A 192 -5.52 -7.95 0.75
N PHE A 193 -5.01 -8.14 1.94
CA PHE A 193 -5.57 -9.05 2.93
C PHE A 193 -6.75 -8.44 3.68
N LEU A 194 -7.76 -9.26 3.93
CA LEU A 194 -8.81 -8.96 4.90
C LEU A 194 -8.19 -8.81 6.32
N PRO A 195 -8.77 -8.04 7.23
CA PRO A 195 -8.24 -7.90 8.59
C PRO A 195 -7.99 -9.23 9.30
N LYS A 196 -8.85 -10.24 9.14
CA LYS A 196 -8.61 -11.59 9.65
C LYS A 196 -7.37 -12.21 9.02
N GLN A 197 -7.24 -12.14 7.69
CA GLN A 197 -6.08 -12.64 6.96
C GLN A 197 -4.78 -11.90 7.33
N GLN A 198 -4.86 -10.59 7.60
CA GLN A 198 -3.70 -9.84 8.09
C GLN A 198 -3.24 -10.34 9.47
N ARG A 199 -4.17 -10.62 10.37
CA ARG A 199 -3.83 -11.20 11.69
C ARG A 199 -3.16 -12.57 11.57
N GLU A 200 -3.64 -13.43 10.67
CA GLU A 200 -3.02 -14.72 10.37
C GLU A 200 -1.63 -14.54 9.75
N PHE A 201 -1.48 -13.57 8.84
CA PHE A 201 -0.17 -13.22 8.28
C PHE A 201 0.82 -12.79 9.37
N PHE A 202 0.42 -11.93 10.32
CA PHE A 202 1.32 -11.51 11.38
C PHE A 202 1.63 -12.62 12.38
N THR A 203 0.73 -13.56 12.58
CA THR A 203 1.00 -14.79 13.32
C THR A 203 2.10 -15.59 12.60
N LEU A 204 1.96 -15.85 11.31
CA LEU A 204 2.98 -16.52 10.50
C LEU A 204 4.32 -15.74 10.48
N PHE A 205 4.26 -14.42 10.33
CA PHE A 205 5.43 -13.52 10.33
C PHE A 205 6.22 -13.61 11.62
N ARG A 206 5.54 -13.69 12.76
CA ARG A 206 6.16 -13.91 14.07
C ARG A 206 6.74 -15.33 14.19
N ASP A 207 5.98 -16.33 13.79
CA ASP A 207 6.33 -17.74 13.98
C ASP A 207 7.47 -18.20 13.05
N LEU A 208 7.67 -17.53 11.91
CA LEU A 208 8.82 -17.73 11.02
C LEU A 208 10.14 -17.24 11.60
N ARG A 209 10.13 -16.42 12.66
CA ARG A 209 11.38 -15.88 13.26
C ARG A 209 12.29 -16.99 13.73
N ASP A 210 13.56 -16.87 13.34
CA ASP A 210 14.62 -17.79 13.69
C ASP A 210 15.97 -17.06 13.55
N PRO A 211 17.06 -17.48 14.22
CA PRO A 211 18.38 -16.87 14.06
C PRO A 211 18.90 -16.81 12.62
N LYS A 212 18.47 -17.74 11.76
CA LYS A 212 18.82 -17.77 10.33
C LYS A 212 17.74 -17.21 9.43
N ILE A 213 16.53 -16.90 9.94
CA ILE A 213 15.38 -16.45 9.16
C ILE A 213 14.92 -15.10 9.67
N CYS A 214 14.97 -14.10 8.83
CA CYS A 214 14.53 -12.75 9.11
C CYS A 214 13.35 -12.37 8.23
N CYS A 215 12.36 -11.70 8.79
CA CYS A 215 11.17 -11.24 8.07
C CYS A 215 11.08 -9.71 8.06
N LYS A 216 10.81 -9.13 6.90
CA LYS A 216 10.52 -7.72 6.70
C LYS A 216 9.17 -7.60 6.01
N ALA A 217 8.32 -6.65 6.41
CA ALA A 217 7.04 -6.44 5.75
C ALA A 217 6.75 -4.96 5.51
N ALA A 218 6.20 -4.65 4.33
CA ALA A 218 5.61 -3.35 4.03
C ALA A 218 4.21 -3.27 4.63
N VAL A 219 3.95 -2.26 5.45
CA VAL A 219 2.69 -2.06 6.17
C VAL A 219 2.14 -0.66 5.95
N TYR A 220 0.87 -0.47 6.29
CA TYR A 220 0.17 0.79 6.11
C TYR A 220 -0.43 1.29 7.43
N PRO A 221 -0.35 2.60 7.73
CA PRO A 221 -0.98 3.15 8.91
C PRO A 221 -2.52 2.99 8.82
N GLY A 222 -3.15 2.78 9.96
CA GLY A 222 -4.61 2.79 10.11
C GLY A 222 -5.40 1.61 9.55
N ILE A 223 -4.89 0.92 8.54
CA ILE A 223 -5.58 -0.23 7.90
C ILE A 223 -4.91 -1.57 8.17
N THR A 224 -3.73 -1.59 8.81
CA THR A 224 -3.04 -2.83 9.17
C THR A 224 -3.59 -3.38 10.48
N SER A 225 -3.99 -4.65 10.46
CA SER A 225 -4.50 -5.42 11.60
C SER A 225 -3.45 -6.43 12.05
N TYR A 226 -2.79 -6.14 13.16
CA TYR A 226 -1.66 -6.94 13.66
C TYR A 226 -2.09 -8.19 14.47
N GLY A 227 -3.34 -8.26 14.97
CA GLY A 227 -3.79 -9.32 15.85
C GLY A 227 -3.01 -9.36 17.17
N THR A 228 -2.43 -10.51 17.48
CA THR A 228 -1.57 -10.73 18.67
C THR A 228 -0.12 -10.31 18.46
N PHE A 229 0.25 -9.84 17.26
CA PHE A 229 1.59 -9.34 16.99
C PHE A 229 1.71 -7.90 17.49
N GLU A 230 2.66 -7.66 18.38
CA GLU A 230 2.94 -6.35 18.93
C GLU A 230 4.06 -5.67 18.15
N ALA A 231 3.68 -4.89 17.12
CA ALA A 231 4.60 -4.30 16.15
C ALA A 231 5.83 -3.62 16.80
N PHE A 232 5.63 -2.92 17.90
CA PHE A 232 6.70 -2.21 18.62
C PHE A 232 7.60 -3.13 19.46
N HIS A 233 7.06 -4.22 20.03
CA HIS A 233 7.83 -5.17 20.85
C HIS A 233 8.44 -6.29 20.01
N ASP A 234 7.71 -6.74 19.00
CA ASP A 234 8.10 -7.88 18.17
C ASP A 234 9.00 -7.50 16.99
N SER A 235 9.09 -6.22 16.64
CA SER A 235 9.84 -5.77 15.47
C SER A 235 10.40 -4.35 15.62
N ILE A 236 11.33 -3.99 14.74
CA ILE A 236 11.72 -2.60 14.54
C ILE A 236 10.81 -1.99 13.45
N VAL A 237 10.21 -0.85 13.76
CA VAL A 237 9.37 -0.11 12.82
C VAL A 237 10.15 1.05 12.23
N LYS A 238 10.20 1.14 10.89
CA LYS A 238 10.80 2.25 10.14
C LYS A 238 9.75 2.93 9.27
N ARG A 239 9.79 4.25 9.21
CA ARG A 239 8.90 5.07 8.38
C ARG A 239 9.59 5.47 7.08
N VAL A 240 8.79 5.62 6.01
CA VAL A 240 9.29 5.96 4.66
C VAL A 240 8.87 7.35 4.20
N GLU A 241 8.11 8.08 5.01
CA GLU A 241 7.69 9.45 4.68
C GLU A 241 8.92 10.36 4.54
N LYS A 242 8.91 11.20 3.49
CA LYS A 242 9.97 12.16 3.23
C LYS A 242 9.69 13.48 3.93
N ASP A 243 10.72 14.05 4.57
CA ASP A 243 10.62 15.38 5.19
C ASP A 243 10.65 16.46 4.12
N ILE A 244 9.58 17.24 4.03
CA ILE A 244 9.48 18.38 3.09
C ILE A 244 10.36 19.57 3.47
N LEU A 245 10.89 19.60 4.71
CA LEU A 245 11.82 20.62 5.19
C LEU A 245 13.28 20.23 4.99
N ALA A 246 13.59 19.03 4.49
CA ALA A 246 14.95 18.63 4.16
C ALA A 246 15.53 19.55 3.08
N GLU A 247 16.79 19.95 3.23
CA GLU A 247 17.46 20.88 2.30
C GLU A 247 17.48 20.34 0.87
N ASP A 248 17.64 19.04 0.69
CA ASP A 248 17.69 18.35 -0.61
C ASP A 248 16.31 17.89 -1.13
N TYR A 249 15.21 18.20 -0.42
CA TYR A 249 13.87 17.70 -0.74
C TYR A 249 13.46 17.96 -2.20
N VAL A 250 13.55 19.22 -2.64
CA VAL A 250 13.15 19.61 -4.00
C VAL A 250 14.04 18.96 -5.06
N GLU A 251 15.34 18.91 -4.80
CA GLU A 251 16.32 18.28 -5.69
C GLU A 251 15.98 16.80 -5.89
N LYS A 252 15.80 16.07 -4.80
CA LYS A 252 15.47 14.63 -4.84
C LYS A 252 14.13 14.33 -5.50
N MET A 253 13.12 15.17 -5.26
CA MET A 253 11.83 15.01 -5.93
C MET A 253 11.91 15.33 -7.43
N ARG A 254 12.76 16.25 -7.85
CA ARG A 254 13.07 16.52 -9.27
C ARG A 254 13.83 15.35 -9.90
N ASP A 255 14.80 14.76 -9.19
CA ASP A 255 15.53 13.57 -9.65
C ASP A 255 14.58 12.39 -9.94
N ILE A 256 13.53 12.21 -9.11
CA ILE A 256 12.50 11.17 -9.35
C ILE A 256 11.80 11.38 -10.69
N ILE A 257 11.51 12.63 -11.04
CA ILE A 257 10.90 12.97 -12.33
C ILE A 257 11.91 12.74 -13.47
N GLU A 258 13.13 13.27 -13.32
CA GLU A 258 14.18 13.20 -14.34
C GLU A 258 14.51 11.78 -14.75
N ARG A 259 14.59 10.86 -13.79
CA ARG A 259 14.94 9.46 -14.05
C ARG A 259 13.89 8.70 -14.85
N GLN A 260 12.66 9.20 -14.93
CA GLN A 260 11.57 8.53 -15.63
C GLN A 260 11.24 9.08 -17.01
N ILE A 261 11.86 10.19 -17.41
CA ILE A 261 11.61 10.85 -18.69
C ILE A 261 12.92 11.18 -19.41
N ASP A 262 12.84 11.50 -20.70
CA ASP A 262 13.99 11.94 -21.45
C ASP A 262 14.40 13.39 -21.09
N SER A 263 15.67 13.72 -21.29
CA SER A 263 16.26 15.02 -20.93
C SER A 263 15.56 16.20 -21.62
N ARG A 264 15.02 16.02 -22.83
CA ARG A 264 14.29 17.08 -23.54
C ARG A 264 12.99 17.41 -22.84
N THR A 265 12.23 16.40 -22.49
CA THR A 265 10.97 16.53 -21.74
C THR A 265 11.22 17.12 -20.35
N TYR A 266 12.25 16.64 -19.66
CA TYR A 266 12.62 17.19 -18.35
C TYR A 266 12.96 18.68 -18.41
N ASN A 267 13.74 19.11 -19.39
CA ASN A 267 14.08 20.53 -19.59
C ASN A 267 12.85 21.42 -19.79
N ILE A 268 11.82 20.94 -20.46
CA ILE A 268 10.55 21.68 -20.62
C ILE A 268 9.89 21.94 -19.26
N LEU A 269 9.90 20.94 -18.36
CA LEU A 269 9.31 21.07 -17.03
C LEU A 269 10.13 22.00 -16.13
N VAL A 270 11.45 21.87 -16.13
CA VAL A 270 12.37 22.66 -15.27
C VAL A 270 12.42 24.13 -15.66
N GLN A 271 12.23 24.48 -16.94
CA GLN A 271 12.10 25.88 -17.36
C GLN A 271 11.00 26.64 -16.62
N LYS A 272 10.02 25.93 -16.07
CA LYS A 272 8.92 26.46 -15.24
C LYS A 272 9.09 26.05 -13.78
N GLY A 273 10.32 26.23 -13.24
CA GLY A 273 10.74 25.72 -11.94
C GLY A 273 9.77 26.01 -10.80
N GLU A 274 9.24 27.25 -10.68
CA GLU A 274 8.29 27.59 -9.62
C GLU A 274 6.96 26.84 -9.73
N LEU A 275 6.47 26.55 -10.96
CA LEU A 275 5.28 25.75 -11.17
C LEU A 275 5.53 24.28 -10.82
N LEU A 276 6.70 23.75 -11.21
CA LEU A 276 7.10 22.39 -10.87
C LEU A 276 7.27 22.23 -9.35
N ASP A 277 7.93 23.19 -8.68
CA ASP A 277 8.10 23.17 -7.22
C ASP A 277 6.76 23.21 -6.48
N SER A 278 5.78 23.94 -6.99
CA SER A 278 4.44 23.94 -6.38
C SER A 278 3.79 22.56 -6.41
N LEU A 279 3.97 21.76 -7.48
CA LEU A 279 3.52 20.38 -7.56
C LEU A 279 4.30 19.45 -6.61
N ILE A 280 5.63 19.66 -6.53
CA ILE A 280 6.51 18.92 -5.61
C ILE A 280 6.07 19.10 -4.17
N TYR A 281 5.86 20.34 -3.72
CA TYR A 281 5.41 20.61 -2.36
C TYR A 281 3.99 20.15 -2.10
N ALA A 282 3.07 20.29 -3.09
CA ALA A 282 1.72 19.78 -2.99
C ALA A 282 1.68 18.26 -2.77
N ALA A 283 2.60 17.53 -3.40
CA ALA A 283 2.68 16.06 -3.23
C ALA A 283 3.13 15.63 -1.82
N THR A 284 3.70 16.56 -1.03
CA THR A 284 4.05 16.35 0.39
C THR A 284 4.85 15.06 0.60
N GLY A 285 5.91 14.87 -0.20
CA GLY A 285 6.83 13.73 -0.11
C GLY A 285 6.32 12.41 -0.72
N ASN A 286 5.17 12.39 -1.38
CA ASN A 286 4.64 11.19 -2.02
C ASN A 286 5.01 11.13 -3.52
N PRO A 287 5.94 10.24 -3.95
CA PRO A 287 6.39 10.16 -5.33
C PRO A 287 5.28 9.84 -6.33
N ARG A 288 4.35 8.94 -5.97
CA ARG A 288 3.24 8.53 -6.86
C ARG A 288 2.29 9.71 -7.14
N VAL A 289 1.97 10.47 -6.10
CA VAL A 289 1.12 11.67 -6.22
C VAL A 289 1.84 12.73 -7.05
N LEU A 290 3.14 12.94 -6.84
CA LEU A 290 3.95 13.85 -7.63
C LEU A 290 3.91 13.49 -9.12
N LEU A 291 4.27 12.25 -9.47
CA LEU A 291 4.34 11.82 -10.87
C LEU A 291 2.98 11.94 -11.57
N LYS A 292 1.90 11.56 -10.90
CA LYS A 292 0.53 11.72 -11.43
C LYS A 292 0.19 13.20 -11.65
N SER A 293 0.43 14.06 -10.66
CA SER A 293 0.08 15.48 -10.77
C SER A 293 0.93 16.21 -11.82
N VAL A 294 2.21 15.87 -11.96
CA VAL A 294 3.07 16.39 -13.02
C VAL A 294 2.59 15.95 -14.40
N TYR A 295 2.21 14.70 -14.57
CA TYR A 295 1.70 14.19 -15.85
C TYR A 295 0.44 14.91 -16.31
N GLU A 296 -0.53 15.10 -15.41
CA GLU A 296 -1.78 15.81 -15.70
C GLU A 296 -1.54 17.31 -15.95
N ALA A 297 -0.78 17.98 -15.07
CA ALA A 297 -0.54 19.42 -15.17
C ALA A 297 0.27 19.81 -16.41
N SER A 298 1.10 18.90 -16.93
CA SER A 298 1.98 19.12 -18.08
C SER A 298 1.39 18.72 -19.42
N GLU A 299 0.06 18.53 -19.53
CA GLU A 299 -0.59 18.08 -20.75
C GLU A 299 0.11 16.83 -21.33
N LYS A 300 0.28 15.81 -20.48
CA LYS A 300 0.99 14.57 -20.82
C LYS A 300 2.44 14.82 -21.25
N LEU A 301 3.16 15.62 -20.47
CA LEU A 301 4.58 15.93 -20.62
C LEU A 301 4.95 16.80 -21.84
N THR A 302 4.01 17.61 -22.33
CA THR A 302 4.27 18.50 -23.48
C THR A 302 4.53 19.95 -23.08
N SER A 303 3.87 20.46 -22.04
CA SER A 303 4.04 21.83 -21.55
C SER A 303 3.54 22.01 -20.13
N LEU A 304 4.14 22.90 -19.35
CA LEU A 304 3.68 23.23 -18.00
C LEU A 304 3.14 24.66 -17.98
N LYS A 305 1.85 24.82 -17.83
CA LYS A 305 1.16 26.11 -17.78
C LYS A 305 0.50 26.33 -16.42
N LYS A 306 0.54 27.57 -15.93
CA LYS A 306 -0.03 27.96 -14.63
C LYS A 306 -1.51 27.56 -14.48
N ALA A 307 -2.32 27.77 -15.52
CA ALA A 307 -3.73 27.41 -15.49
C ALA A 307 -3.93 25.90 -15.28
N ASN A 308 -3.14 25.08 -15.97
CA ASN A 308 -3.21 23.62 -15.85
C ASN A 308 -2.72 23.15 -14.48
N VAL A 309 -1.63 23.73 -13.95
CA VAL A 309 -1.15 23.43 -12.59
C VAL A 309 -2.24 23.73 -11.57
N ASN A 310 -2.85 24.92 -11.62
CA ASN A 310 -3.92 25.29 -10.68
C ASN A 310 -5.17 24.41 -10.83
N SER A 311 -5.54 24.00 -12.04
CA SER A 311 -6.64 23.05 -12.28
C SER A 311 -6.30 21.68 -11.70
N THR A 312 -5.12 21.15 -12.00
CA THR A 312 -4.66 19.85 -11.48
C THR A 312 -4.60 19.83 -9.95
N LEU A 313 -4.10 20.91 -9.32
CA LEU A 313 -4.09 21.01 -7.87
C LEU A 313 -5.52 20.90 -7.30
N LYS A 314 -6.49 21.63 -7.88
CA LYS A 314 -7.90 21.54 -7.45
C LYS A 314 -8.48 20.14 -7.64
N ASP A 315 -8.31 19.55 -8.80
CA ASP A 315 -8.86 18.24 -9.11
C ASP A 315 -8.26 17.14 -8.23
N PHE A 316 -6.96 17.18 -8.03
CA PHE A 316 -6.26 16.17 -7.21
C PHE A 316 -6.59 16.29 -5.73
N TYR A 317 -6.33 17.46 -5.13
CA TYR A 317 -6.31 17.60 -3.68
C TYR A 317 -7.68 17.95 -3.10
N ARG A 318 -8.55 18.61 -3.86
CA ARG A 318 -9.92 18.93 -3.43
C ARG A 318 -10.92 17.83 -3.76
N THR A 319 -10.65 17.00 -4.80
CA THR A 319 -11.64 16.03 -5.28
C THR A 319 -11.12 14.59 -5.17
N GLN A 320 -10.03 14.26 -5.86
CA GLN A 320 -9.60 12.85 -6.00
C GLN A 320 -9.14 12.27 -4.66
N MET A 321 -8.28 12.95 -3.90
CA MET A 321 -7.79 12.44 -2.62
C MET A 321 -8.93 12.23 -1.62
N TRP A 322 -9.87 13.15 -1.53
CA TRP A 322 -11.02 13.01 -0.64
C TRP A 322 -11.98 11.91 -1.09
N ASN A 323 -12.18 11.73 -2.40
CA ASN A 323 -12.98 10.64 -2.92
C ASN A 323 -12.34 9.27 -2.62
N GLU A 324 -11.02 9.14 -2.80
CA GLU A 324 -10.30 7.91 -2.42
C GLU A 324 -10.41 7.63 -0.92
N TYR A 325 -10.29 8.65 -0.08
CA TYR A 325 -10.46 8.52 1.38
C TYR A 325 -11.90 8.10 1.76
N THR A 326 -12.91 8.75 1.19
CA THR A 326 -14.33 8.45 1.52
C THR A 326 -14.71 7.03 1.09
N LYS A 327 -14.17 6.54 -0.04
CA LYS A 327 -14.36 5.14 -0.47
C LYS A 327 -13.86 4.11 0.54
N LEU A 328 -12.94 4.46 1.44
CA LEU A 328 -12.53 3.56 2.51
C LEU A 328 -13.66 3.25 3.49
N GLY A 329 -14.53 4.22 3.76
CA GLY A 329 -15.73 4.00 4.56
C GLY A 329 -16.77 3.11 3.86
N GLU A 330 -16.80 3.13 2.51
CA GLU A 330 -17.65 2.22 1.73
C GLU A 330 -17.06 0.80 1.66
N LYS A 331 -15.73 0.70 1.64
CA LYS A 331 -14.99 -0.56 1.60
C LYS A 331 -15.00 -1.28 2.95
N PHE A 332 -15.02 -0.52 4.06
CA PHE A 332 -14.97 -1.00 5.42
C PHE A 332 -16.16 -0.40 6.20
N ASP A 333 -17.32 -1.03 6.14
CA ASP A 333 -18.55 -0.51 6.77
C ASP A 333 -18.37 -0.14 8.25
N ALA A 334 -17.57 -0.92 8.99
CA ALA A 334 -17.24 -0.62 10.39
C ALA A 334 -16.47 0.71 10.57
N TYR A 335 -15.83 1.21 9.52
CA TYR A 335 -15.05 2.45 9.57
C TYR A 335 -15.78 3.66 8.97
N LYS A 336 -16.96 3.49 8.40
CA LYS A 336 -17.67 4.56 7.70
C LYS A 336 -17.80 5.81 8.56
N GLU A 337 -18.30 5.68 9.79
CA GLU A 337 -18.48 6.81 10.70
C GLU A 337 -17.15 7.43 11.15
N ILE A 338 -16.10 6.61 11.29
CA ILE A 338 -14.74 7.08 11.62
C ILE A 338 -14.15 7.87 10.45
N VAL A 339 -14.33 7.39 9.22
CA VAL A 339 -13.88 8.04 7.99
C VAL A 339 -14.62 9.36 7.80
N ASP A 340 -15.95 9.38 7.94
CA ASP A 340 -16.76 10.58 7.81
C ASP A 340 -16.40 11.63 8.88
N TRP A 341 -16.21 11.19 10.12
CA TRP A 341 -15.75 12.08 11.19
C TRP A 341 -14.34 12.61 10.90
N GLY A 342 -13.42 11.76 10.49
CA GLY A 342 -12.04 12.16 10.17
C GLY A 342 -11.98 13.24 9.08
N ARG A 343 -12.82 13.13 8.05
CA ARG A 343 -12.97 14.15 7.02
C ARG A 343 -13.48 15.47 7.61
N ARG A 344 -14.58 15.46 8.36
CA ARG A 344 -15.12 16.66 9.01
C ARG A 344 -14.12 17.29 9.97
N PHE A 345 -13.41 16.49 10.75
CA PHE A 345 -12.38 16.98 11.66
C PHE A 345 -11.28 17.75 10.93
N ILE A 346 -10.78 17.22 9.82
CA ILE A 346 -9.77 17.94 9.02
C ILE A 346 -10.38 19.17 8.35
N GLU A 347 -11.49 19.03 7.62
CA GLU A 347 -12.06 20.13 6.82
C GLU A 347 -12.61 21.28 7.70
N GLU A 348 -13.33 20.98 8.78
CA GLU A 348 -14.05 21.98 9.58
C GLU A 348 -13.29 22.48 10.81
N LYS A 349 -12.28 21.76 11.29
CA LYS A 349 -11.50 22.16 12.46
C LYS A 349 -10.05 22.44 12.09
N VAL A 350 -9.31 21.44 11.63
CA VAL A 350 -7.86 21.57 11.47
C VAL A 350 -7.50 22.55 10.35
N LEU A 351 -8.14 22.47 9.18
CA LEU A 351 -7.88 23.39 8.06
C LEU A 351 -8.33 24.82 8.39
N VAL A 352 -9.47 24.99 9.05
CA VAL A 352 -9.96 26.32 9.45
C VAL A 352 -8.98 26.99 10.41
N GLU A 353 -8.51 26.29 11.44
CA GLU A 353 -7.52 26.81 12.38
C GLU A 353 -6.17 27.11 11.71
N THR A 354 -5.75 26.24 10.78
CA THR A 354 -4.51 26.40 9.99
C THR A 354 -4.59 27.66 9.13
N GLN A 355 -5.71 27.87 8.42
CA GLN A 355 -5.93 29.05 7.60
C GLN A 355 -5.95 30.33 8.44
N ASN A 356 -6.64 30.32 9.60
CA ASN A 356 -6.68 31.45 10.50
C ASN A 356 -5.29 31.85 10.99
N LYS A 357 -4.42 30.88 11.29
CA LYS A 357 -3.04 31.14 11.71
C LYS A 357 -2.21 31.70 10.56
N ASN A 358 -2.31 31.12 9.38
CA ASN A 358 -1.59 31.56 8.21
C ASN A 358 -2.00 32.99 7.79
N ALA A 359 -3.30 33.31 7.84
CA ALA A 359 -3.80 34.66 7.55
C ALA A 359 -3.35 35.69 8.61
N ARG A 360 -3.26 35.34 9.90
CA ARG A 360 -2.72 36.23 10.93
C ARG A 360 -1.24 36.53 10.69
N SER A 361 -0.44 35.51 10.41
CA SER A 361 0.97 35.65 10.09
C SER A 361 1.21 36.60 8.91
N GLU A 362 0.35 36.54 7.89
CA GLU A 362 0.40 37.43 6.73
C GLU A 362 0.06 38.88 7.09
N ASN A 363 -0.96 39.09 7.93
CA ASN A 363 -1.39 40.43 8.37
C ASN A 363 -0.37 41.10 9.30
N GLU A 364 0.39 40.31 10.05
CA GLU A 364 1.45 40.79 10.96
C GLU A 364 2.81 40.97 10.25
N GLU A 365 2.86 40.72 8.92
CA GLU A 365 4.09 40.71 8.10
C GLU A 365 5.17 39.73 8.62
N ASP A 366 4.74 38.72 9.38
CA ASP A 366 5.60 37.69 9.97
C ASP A 366 5.56 36.42 9.09
N TYR A 367 6.14 36.55 7.92
CA TYR A 367 6.09 35.52 6.88
C TYR A 367 6.78 34.19 7.25
N ASP A 368 7.54 34.15 8.35
CA ASP A 368 8.21 32.95 8.85
C ASP A 368 7.33 32.11 9.81
N LYS A 369 6.05 32.42 9.92
CA LYS A 369 5.10 31.75 10.83
C LYS A 369 3.95 31.04 10.12
N GLN A 370 4.14 30.58 8.90
CA GLN A 370 3.18 29.74 8.20
C GLN A 370 3.19 28.32 8.77
N THR A 371 2.04 27.65 8.74
CA THR A 371 1.94 26.28 9.28
C THR A 371 1.05 25.36 8.44
N ILE A 372 1.37 24.07 8.50
CA ILE A 372 0.53 22.96 8.05
C ILE A 372 0.50 21.87 9.13
N TYR A 373 0.94 22.21 10.36
CA TYR A 373 1.13 21.25 11.45
C TYR A 373 0.05 21.38 12.52
N PHE A 374 -0.37 20.23 13.02
CA PHE A 374 -1.20 20.13 14.23
C PHE A 374 -0.70 18.99 15.12
N ILE A 375 -1.09 19.02 16.39
CA ILE A 375 -0.71 17.98 17.35
C ILE A 375 -1.95 17.40 18.03
N ILE A 376 -1.88 16.10 18.29
CA ILE A 376 -2.89 15.35 19.03
C ILE A 376 -2.24 14.74 20.27
N HIS A 377 -2.87 14.91 21.43
CA HIS A 377 -2.38 14.36 22.69
C HIS A 377 -2.30 12.83 22.62
N LYS A 378 -1.26 12.24 23.22
CA LYS A 378 -1.08 10.77 23.21
C LYS A 378 -2.27 10.01 23.84
N ASP A 379 -2.95 10.62 24.80
CA ASP A 379 -4.12 10.06 25.50
C ASP A 379 -5.46 10.52 24.87
N ALA A 380 -5.45 10.98 23.62
CA ALA A 380 -6.67 11.19 22.86
C ALA A 380 -7.44 9.86 22.69
N PRO A 381 -8.79 9.91 22.53
CA PRO A 381 -9.59 8.69 22.34
C PRO A 381 -9.06 7.80 21.21
N GLU A 382 -9.12 6.47 21.41
CA GLU A 382 -8.59 5.52 20.42
C GLU A 382 -9.23 5.65 19.05
N LEU A 383 -10.54 5.97 19.00
CA LEU A 383 -11.23 6.21 17.73
C LEU A 383 -10.66 7.43 16.98
N VAL A 384 -10.24 8.48 17.69
CA VAL A 384 -9.56 9.64 17.10
C VAL A 384 -8.22 9.21 16.50
N LYS A 385 -7.42 8.45 17.23
CA LYS A 385 -6.14 7.92 16.75
C LYS A 385 -6.34 7.05 15.51
N LYS A 386 -7.38 6.20 15.51
CA LYS A 386 -7.75 5.36 14.36
C LYS A 386 -8.14 6.22 13.15
N ALA A 387 -8.98 7.24 13.32
CA ALA A 387 -9.36 8.16 12.25
C ALA A 387 -8.14 8.86 11.64
N ILE A 388 -7.23 9.36 12.49
CA ILE A 388 -5.98 10.00 12.01
C ILE A 388 -5.10 9.01 11.27
N SER A 389 -4.97 7.77 11.74
CA SER A 389 -4.17 6.75 11.05
C SER A 389 -4.76 6.37 9.69
N ILE A 390 -6.10 6.38 9.52
CA ILE A 390 -6.75 6.17 8.21
C ILE A 390 -6.49 7.37 7.28
N LEU A 391 -6.47 8.59 7.80
CA LEU A 391 -6.06 9.79 7.06
C LEU A 391 -4.58 9.73 6.63
N GLU A 392 -3.71 9.14 7.46
CA GLU A 392 -2.31 8.87 7.10
C GLU A 392 -2.20 7.88 5.94
N TYR A 393 -2.98 6.80 5.96
CA TYR A 393 -2.99 5.83 4.85
C TYR A 393 -3.24 6.50 3.50
N SER A 394 -4.20 7.44 3.47
CA SER A 394 -4.58 8.17 2.26
C SER A 394 -3.62 9.30 1.89
N GLY A 395 -2.63 9.61 2.75
CA GLY A 395 -1.70 10.72 2.55
C GLY A 395 -2.31 12.12 2.74
N ILE A 396 -3.49 12.20 3.38
CA ILE A 396 -4.13 13.47 3.76
C ILE A 396 -3.37 14.12 4.89
N VAL A 397 -2.91 13.32 5.84
CA VAL A 397 -1.98 13.73 6.89
C VAL A 397 -0.76 12.81 6.90
N VAL A 398 0.32 13.26 7.48
CA VAL A 398 1.57 12.50 7.67
C VAL A 398 2.01 12.67 9.12
N LEU A 399 2.36 11.58 9.80
CA LEU A 399 2.97 11.67 11.12
C LEU A 399 4.39 12.19 10.98
N HIS A 400 4.62 13.38 11.52
CA HIS A 400 5.91 14.06 11.45
C HIS A 400 6.81 13.72 12.65
N THR A 401 6.26 13.73 13.86
CA THR A 401 7.05 13.48 15.09
C THR A 401 6.19 12.76 16.12
N GLU A 402 6.65 11.61 16.59
CA GLU A 402 6.07 10.93 17.75
C GLU A 402 6.68 11.46 19.06
N GLY A 403 5.87 11.48 20.10
CA GLY A 403 6.34 11.81 21.46
C GLY A 403 6.78 13.26 21.63
N TYR A 404 6.24 14.20 20.85
CA TYR A 404 6.55 15.62 20.96
C TYR A 404 6.07 16.18 22.30
N LYS A 405 6.98 16.76 23.08
CA LYS A 405 6.68 17.27 24.44
C LYS A 405 6.41 18.76 24.45
N ILE A 406 5.27 19.16 24.99
CA ILE A 406 4.91 20.56 25.26
C ILE A 406 4.36 20.67 26.69
N ARG A 407 4.92 21.55 27.52
CA ARG A 407 4.44 21.86 28.87
C ARG A 407 4.14 20.61 29.72
N GLY A 408 4.97 19.57 29.61
CA GLY A 408 4.82 18.32 30.34
C GLY A 408 3.88 17.28 29.70
N ASN A 409 3.13 17.64 28.67
CA ASN A 409 2.27 16.72 27.93
C ASN A 409 2.98 16.15 26.71
N ILE A 410 2.57 14.97 26.31
CA ILE A 410 3.11 14.24 25.14
C ILE A 410 2.07 14.24 24.04
N TYR A 411 2.49 14.59 22.83
CA TYR A 411 1.67 14.66 21.63
C TYR A 411 2.33 13.93 20.47
N ASN A 412 1.54 13.56 19.49
CA ASN A 412 2.01 13.25 18.16
C ASN A 412 1.77 14.45 17.25
N ARG A 413 2.82 14.87 16.51
CA ARG A 413 2.72 15.96 15.54
C ARG A 413 2.45 15.39 14.16
N TYR A 414 1.42 15.93 13.54
CA TYR A 414 1.00 15.59 12.18
C TYR A 414 1.20 16.79 11.24
N GLN A 415 1.49 16.48 9.99
CA GLN A 415 1.57 17.42 8.89
C GLN A 415 0.37 17.18 7.98
N ILE A 416 -0.37 18.23 7.63
CA ILE A 416 -1.43 18.16 6.62
C ILE A 416 -0.77 18.18 5.24
N ASN A 417 -1.31 17.45 4.27
CA ASN A 417 -0.87 17.53 2.90
C ASN A 417 -0.97 18.99 2.39
N MET A 418 0.12 19.53 1.87
CA MET A 418 0.21 20.94 1.49
C MET A 418 -0.73 21.31 0.34
N GLY A 419 -0.99 20.38 -0.59
CA GLY A 419 -1.96 20.55 -1.67
C GLY A 419 -3.39 20.70 -1.11
N ILE A 420 -3.75 19.94 -0.07
CA ILE A 420 -5.05 20.06 0.61
C ILE A 420 -5.16 21.41 1.31
N VAL A 421 -4.12 21.85 2.04
CA VAL A 421 -4.12 23.18 2.67
C VAL A 421 -4.31 24.27 1.63
N ALA A 422 -3.60 24.22 0.51
CA ALA A 422 -3.74 25.23 -0.54
C ALA A 422 -5.14 25.24 -1.16
N THR A 423 -5.71 24.07 -1.44
CA THR A 423 -7.04 23.97 -2.10
C THR A 423 -8.21 24.26 -1.16
N SER A 424 -7.98 24.35 0.14
CA SER A 424 -8.98 24.75 1.13
C SER A 424 -9.11 26.28 1.25
N THR A 425 -8.19 27.06 0.67
CA THR A 425 -8.24 28.53 0.66
C THR A 425 -9.13 29.06 -0.48
N SER A 426 -9.46 30.35 -0.42
CA SER A 426 -10.14 31.08 -1.50
C SER A 426 -9.20 31.59 -2.58
N GLU A 427 -7.90 31.29 -2.48
CA GLU A 427 -6.89 31.77 -3.44
C GLU A 427 -7.13 31.23 -4.84
N SER A 428 -7.03 32.10 -5.83
CA SER A 428 -7.20 31.73 -7.24
C SER A 428 -5.92 31.12 -7.81
N ASP A 429 -4.76 31.56 -7.33
CA ASP A 429 -3.42 31.12 -7.73
C ASP A 429 -2.80 30.18 -6.67
N LEU A 430 -3.19 28.92 -6.73
CA LEU A 430 -2.73 27.89 -5.80
C LEU A 430 -1.23 27.65 -5.90
N SER A 431 -0.66 27.72 -7.10
CA SER A 431 0.79 27.53 -7.31
C SER A 431 1.60 28.61 -6.61
N ALA A 432 1.18 29.89 -6.71
CA ALA A 432 1.82 30.98 -6.00
C ALA A 432 1.63 30.86 -4.48
N TYR A 433 0.43 30.48 -4.04
CA TYR A 433 0.15 30.28 -2.62
C TYR A 433 1.02 29.17 -1.99
N ILE A 434 1.17 28.01 -2.65
CA ILE A 434 2.05 26.94 -2.17
C ILE A 434 3.51 27.42 -2.07
N ASN A 435 3.99 28.17 -3.08
CA ASN A 435 5.34 28.70 -3.06
C ASN A 435 5.56 29.75 -1.96
N LYS A 436 4.51 30.51 -1.60
CA LYS A 436 4.54 31.42 -0.45
C LYS A 436 4.54 30.64 0.86
N LEU A 437 3.61 29.69 1.02
CA LEU A 437 3.47 28.84 2.19
C LEU A 437 4.78 28.11 2.55
N ARG A 438 5.47 27.51 1.55
CA ARG A 438 6.73 26.80 1.77
C ARG A 438 7.84 27.68 2.34
N LYS A 439 7.91 28.96 1.91
CA LYS A 439 8.97 29.89 2.34
C LYS A 439 8.83 30.28 3.81
N GLY A 440 7.59 30.36 4.30
CA GLY A 440 7.31 30.72 5.69
C GLY A 440 7.00 29.53 6.60
N LEU A 441 7.16 28.29 6.13
CA LEU A 441 6.75 27.11 6.85
C LEU A 441 7.55 26.91 8.15
N SER A 442 6.85 26.81 9.27
CA SER A 442 7.44 26.66 10.59
C SER A 442 6.81 25.51 11.37
N ILE A 443 7.65 24.59 11.86
CA ILE A 443 7.24 23.51 12.77
C ILE A 443 6.87 24.02 14.17
N LYS A 444 7.17 25.28 14.50
CA LYS A 444 6.88 25.88 15.80
C LYS A 444 5.43 26.38 15.92
N VAL A 445 4.81 26.69 14.79
CA VAL A 445 3.41 27.11 14.74
C VAL A 445 2.54 25.89 14.54
N ILE A 446 1.74 25.56 15.54
CA ILE A 446 0.95 24.31 15.58
C ILE A 446 -0.44 24.56 16.16
N THR A 447 -1.40 23.75 15.72
CA THR A 447 -2.72 23.69 16.36
C THR A 447 -2.75 22.51 17.33
N GLU A 448 -3.18 22.74 18.55
CA GLU A 448 -3.15 21.75 19.63
C GLU A 448 -4.54 21.19 19.91
N TYR A 449 -4.65 19.84 19.91
CA TYR A 449 -5.81 19.10 20.34
C TYR A 449 -5.44 18.24 21.56
N GLY A 450 -5.83 18.70 22.75
CA GLY A 450 -5.62 17.99 24.03
C GLY A 450 -6.44 16.70 24.12
N ALA A 451 -6.16 15.87 25.13
CA ALA A 451 -6.84 14.58 25.33
C ALA A 451 -8.38 14.69 25.37
N ASN A 452 -8.90 15.77 25.98
CA ASN A 452 -10.34 16.02 26.13
C ASN A 452 -10.84 17.17 25.24
N SER A 453 -10.26 17.30 24.03
CA SER A 453 -10.67 18.34 23.09
C SER A 453 -12.16 18.26 22.77
N VAL A 454 -12.84 19.43 22.74
CA VAL A 454 -14.25 19.51 22.32
C VAL A 454 -14.46 18.95 20.93
N ALA A 455 -13.45 19.03 20.06
CA ALA A 455 -13.50 18.48 18.71
C ALA A 455 -13.69 16.94 18.65
N PHE A 456 -13.43 16.23 19.75
CA PHE A 456 -13.55 14.76 19.82
C PHE A 456 -14.91 14.26 20.33
N LYS A 457 -15.74 15.14 20.92
CA LYS A 457 -16.99 14.74 21.59
C LYS A 457 -17.98 14.02 20.69
N GLU A 458 -18.06 14.42 19.43
CA GLU A 458 -18.97 13.78 18.46
C GLU A 458 -18.59 12.30 18.23
N LEU A 459 -17.31 12.01 18.08
CA LEU A 459 -16.83 10.63 17.87
C LEU A 459 -17.02 9.75 19.10
N GLU A 460 -16.93 10.32 20.31
CA GLU A 460 -17.21 9.59 21.54
C GLU A 460 -18.67 9.12 21.64
N GLN A 461 -19.61 9.88 21.09
CA GLN A 461 -21.03 9.49 21.05
C GLN A 461 -21.30 8.32 20.11
N ILE A 462 -20.51 8.20 19.05
CA ILE A 462 -20.61 7.16 18.03
C ILE A 462 -19.98 5.84 18.52
N LYS A 463 -19.14 5.86 19.54
CA LYS A 463 -18.36 4.72 20.05
C LYS A 463 -19.17 3.44 20.26
N ASN A 464 -20.42 3.55 20.68
CA ASN A 464 -21.29 2.40 20.96
C ASN A 464 -21.78 1.67 19.68
N ASN A 465 -21.63 2.30 18.52
CA ASN A 465 -22.11 1.78 17.23
C ASN A 465 -20.97 1.22 16.38
N ILE A 466 -19.70 1.42 16.82
CA ILE A 466 -18.53 1.02 16.03
C ILE A 466 -17.97 -0.29 16.59
N ASN A 467 -18.10 -1.36 15.82
CA ASN A 467 -17.43 -2.62 16.10
C ASN A 467 -16.10 -2.68 15.34
N LEU A 468 -14.99 -2.38 16.03
CA LEU A 468 -13.64 -2.37 15.44
C LEU A 468 -13.08 -3.78 15.18
N ASP A 469 -13.63 -4.80 15.86
CA ASP A 469 -13.17 -6.18 15.71
C ASP A 469 -13.68 -6.83 14.42
N ASP A 470 -14.83 -6.37 13.90
CA ASP A 470 -15.43 -6.83 12.65
C ASP A 470 -15.09 -5.95 11.43
N GLY A 471 -14.14 -5.04 11.56
CA GLY A 471 -13.68 -4.13 10.49
C GLY A 471 -13.03 -4.89 9.34
N GLY A 472 -13.73 -5.84 8.75
CA GLY A 472 -13.31 -6.62 7.60
C GLY A 472 -14.03 -6.23 6.33
N ILE A 473 -13.35 -6.35 5.20
CA ILE A 473 -14.02 -6.40 3.90
C ILE A 473 -14.94 -7.60 3.97
N ASP A 474 -16.25 -7.39 3.97
CA ASP A 474 -17.19 -8.49 3.80
C ASP A 474 -17.26 -8.85 2.31
N LEU A 475 -16.41 -9.78 1.92
CA LEU A 475 -16.43 -10.34 0.56
C LEU A 475 -17.80 -10.94 0.23
N GLN A 476 -18.51 -11.46 1.23
CA GLN A 476 -19.87 -12.00 1.03
C GLN A 476 -20.85 -10.88 0.70
N THR A 477 -20.74 -9.71 1.34
CA THR A 477 -21.56 -8.54 1.02
C THR A 477 -21.29 -8.08 -0.42
N LEU A 478 -20.04 -8.00 -0.83
CA LEU A 478 -19.71 -7.67 -2.22
C LEU A 478 -20.24 -8.71 -3.20
N LEU A 479 -19.98 -9.99 -2.96
CA LEU A 479 -20.41 -11.08 -3.81
C LEU A 479 -21.95 -11.18 -3.88
N SER A 480 -22.67 -10.68 -2.88
CA SER A 480 -24.13 -10.60 -2.86
C SER A 480 -24.70 -9.39 -3.61
N LYS A 481 -23.86 -8.41 -4.00
CA LYS A 481 -24.30 -7.25 -4.80
C LYS A 481 -24.93 -7.68 -6.12
N PRO A 482 -25.99 -6.95 -6.56
CA PRO A 482 -26.65 -7.25 -7.83
C PRO A 482 -25.72 -6.99 -9.01
N ILE A 483 -25.92 -7.70 -10.12
CA ILE A 483 -25.15 -7.52 -11.35
C ILE A 483 -25.35 -6.13 -12.02
N ASP A 484 -26.29 -5.34 -11.51
CA ASP A 484 -26.55 -3.97 -11.98
C ASP A 484 -25.33 -3.05 -11.82
N ILE A 485 -24.43 -3.35 -10.91
CA ILE A 485 -23.18 -2.60 -10.72
C ILE A 485 -22.17 -2.80 -11.87
N LEU A 486 -22.34 -3.83 -12.71
CA LEU A 486 -21.47 -4.09 -13.84
C LEU A 486 -21.74 -3.10 -14.98
N ASP A 487 -20.69 -2.59 -15.59
CA ASP A 487 -20.75 -1.75 -16.78
C ASP A 487 -20.95 -2.60 -18.04
N ILE A 488 -22.15 -3.19 -18.16
CA ILE A 488 -22.64 -3.93 -19.32
C ILE A 488 -23.96 -3.36 -19.80
N TYR A 489 -24.30 -3.66 -21.06
CA TYR A 489 -25.55 -3.15 -21.63
C TYR A 489 -26.78 -3.68 -20.87
N GLU A 490 -27.81 -2.83 -20.73
CA GLU A 490 -29.03 -3.18 -19.99
C GLU A 490 -29.72 -4.45 -20.50
N TYR A 491 -29.71 -4.69 -21.82
CA TYR A 491 -30.26 -5.94 -22.35
C TYR A 491 -29.47 -7.18 -21.87
N GLN A 492 -28.13 -7.06 -21.71
CA GLN A 492 -27.29 -8.16 -21.18
C GLN A 492 -27.63 -8.45 -19.73
N LYS A 493 -27.79 -7.40 -18.89
CA LYS A 493 -28.24 -7.54 -17.51
C LYS A 493 -29.57 -8.27 -17.44
N THR A 494 -30.51 -7.86 -18.30
CA THR A 494 -31.86 -8.44 -18.35
C THR A 494 -31.82 -9.93 -18.74
N GLU A 495 -31.08 -10.28 -19.80
CA GLU A 495 -31.04 -11.66 -20.27
C GLU A 495 -30.28 -12.59 -19.31
N ILE A 496 -29.20 -12.12 -18.67
CA ILE A 496 -28.45 -12.88 -17.66
C ILE A 496 -29.30 -13.12 -16.42
N LYS A 497 -30.08 -12.12 -15.97
CA LYS A 497 -31.00 -12.26 -14.84
C LYS A 497 -32.09 -13.31 -15.10
N LYS A 498 -32.58 -13.42 -16.34
CA LYS A 498 -33.57 -14.46 -16.73
C LYS A 498 -33.02 -15.87 -16.56
N GLU A 499 -31.71 -16.06 -16.76
CA GLU A 499 -31.03 -17.33 -16.55
C GLU A 499 -30.62 -17.58 -15.09
N GLY A 500 -31.03 -16.69 -14.15
CA GLY A 500 -30.80 -16.85 -12.72
C GLY A 500 -29.51 -16.22 -12.20
N PHE A 501 -28.71 -15.58 -13.02
CA PHE A 501 -27.49 -14.87 -12.60
C PHE A 501 -27.85 -13.44 -12.15
N CYS A 502 -28.26 -13.30 -10.89
CA CYS A 502 -28.72 -12.03 -10.34
C CYS A 502 -27.66 -11.27 -9.55
N LYS A 503 -26.65 -11.96 -9.04
CA LYS A 503 -25.60 -11.44 -8.16
C LYS A 503 -24.22 -11.66 -8.77
N LEU A 504 -23.22 -10.90 -8.31
CA LEU A 504 -21.83 -11.11 -8.74
C LEU A 504 -21.36 -12.54 -8.52
N ILE A 505 -21.69 -13.14 -7.37
CA ILE A 505 -21.33 -14.52 -7.07
C ILE A 505 -21.89 -15.52 -8.08
N ASP A 506 -23.07 -15.26 -8.64
CA ASP A 506 -23.69 -16.15 -9.62
C ASP A 506 -22.89 -16.18 -10.91
N ILE A 507 -22.42 -15.00 -11.40
CA ILE A 507 -21.58 -14.90 -12.58
C ILE A 507 -20.22 -15.55 -12.35
N LEU A 508 -19.61 -15.30 -11.19
CA LEU A 508 -18.26 -15.80 -10.89
C LEU A 508 -18.21 -17.31 -10.65
N LYS A 509 -19.34 -17.92 -10.23
CA LYS A 509 -19.49 -19.38 -10.13
C LYS A 509 -19.81 -20.05 -11.45
N ALA A 510 -20.39 -19.31 -12.40
CA ALA A 510 -20.73 -19.82 -13.71
C ALA A 510 -19.47 -20.02 -14.57
N SER A 511 -19.51 -20.98 -15.46
CA SER A 511 -18.56 -21.06 -16.56
C SER A 511 -18.94 -20.08 -17.68
N GLU A 512 -18.00 -19.74 -18.57
CA GLU A 512 -18.32 -18.96 -19.77
C GLU A 512 -19.44 -19.63 -20.60
N MET A 513 -19.53 -20.97 -20.60
CA MET A 513 -20.58 -21.72 -21.30
C MET A 513 -21.95 -21.57 -20.63
N ASP A 514 -22.00 -21.45 -19.32
CA ASP A 514 -23.26 -21.22 -18.61
C ASP A 514 -23.83 -19.84 -18.92
N LEU A 515 -22.98 -18.82 -18.96
CA LEU A 515 -23.37 -17.46 -19.35
C LEU A 515 -23.87 -17.36 -20.79
N GLN A 516 -23.41 -18.25 -21.68
CA GLN A 516 -23.84 -18.29 -23.09
C GLN A 516 -25.28 -18.85 -23.26
N ARG A 517 -25.91 -19.36 -22.20
CA ARG A 517 -27.34 -19.74 -22.24
C ARG A 517 -28.25 -18.52 -22.36
N ALA A 518 -27.79 -17.38 -21.87
CA ALA A 518 -28.54 -16.13 -21.99
C ALA A 518 -28.63 -15.65 -23.45
N TYR A 519 -29.81 -15.18 -23.83
CA TYR A 519 -30.08 -14.78 -25.22
C TYR A 519 -29.10 -13.68 -25.69
N LEU A 520 -28.58 -13.83 -26.87
CA LEU A 520 -27.56 -12.96 -27.47
C LEU A 520 -26.23 -12.85 -26.72
N ILE A 521 -25.94 -13.73 -25.77
CA ILE A 521 -24.64 -13.81 -25.10
C ILE A 521 -23.79 -14.91 -25.72
N GLY A 522 -22.98 -14.55 -26.70
CA GLY A 522 -21.97 -15.46 -27.29
C GLY A 522 -20.66 -15.51 -26.50
N PRO A 523 -19.68 -16.34 -26.92
CA PRO A 523 -18.42 -16.55 -26.18
C PRO A 523 -17.67 -15.30 -25.78
N VAL A 524 -17.58 -14.32 -26.69
CA VAL A 524 -16.87 -13.06 -26.44
C VAL A 524 -17.57 -12.22 -25.36
N ARG A 525 -18.91 -12.16 -25.41
CA ARG A 525 -19.69 -11.41 -24.42
C ARG A 525 -19.68 -12.11 -23.06
N ALA A 526 -19.80 -13.44 -23.03
CA ALA A 526 -19.71 -14.21 -21.80
C ALA A 526 -18.37 -13.98 -21.10
N ARG A 527 -17.27 -14.06 -21.83
CA ARG A 527 -15.94 -13.75 -21.30
C ARG A 527 -15.82 -12.32 -20.80
N ASN A 528 -16.36 -11.35 -21.53
CA ASN A 528 -16.34 -9.94 -21.14
C ASN A 528 -17.12 -9.69 -19.84
N ILE A 529 -18.31 -10.29 -19.71
CA ILE A 529 -19.15 -10.20 -18.51
C ILE A 529 -18.44 -10.83 -17.30
N TYR A 530 -17.86 -12.02 -17.49
CA TYR A 530 -17.07 -12.69 -16.46
C TYR A 530 -15.88 -11.84 -16.01
N ASN A 531 -15.13 -11.26 -16.96
CA ASN A 531 -14.00 -10.41 -16.67
C ASN A 531 -14.40 -9.12 -15.94
N LEU A 532 -15.52 -8.50 -16.32
CA LEU A 532 -16.04 -7.32 -15.63
C LEU A 532 -16.49 -7.64 -14.20
N ALA A 533 -17.13 -8.79 -13.98
CA ALA A 533 -17.47 -9.25 -12.63
C ALA A 533 -16.20 -9.52 -11.80
N MET A 534 -15.19 -10.13 -12.37
CA MET A 534 -13.89 -10.33 -11.72
C MET A 534 -13.19 -9.01 -11.43
N ASN A 535 -13.19 -8.07 -12.38
CA ASN A 535 -12.61 -6.74 -12.19
C ASN A 535 -13.33 -5.96 -11.08
N ALA A 536 -14.66 -6.03 -11.00
CA ALA A 536 -15.41 -5.39 -9.92
C ALA A 536 -15.01 -5.93 -8.53
N VAL A 537 -14.73 -7.24 -8.43
CA VAL A 537 -14.20 -7.85 -7.21
C VAL A 537 -12.77 -7.39 -6.96
N LEU A 538 -11.90 -7.41 -7.97
CA LEU A 538 -10.51 -6.98 -7.84
C LEU A 538 -10.41 -5.49 -7.51
N GLU A 539 -11.23 -4.64 -8.14
CA GLU A 539 -11.29 -3.20 -7.87
C GLU A 539 -11.74 -2.90 -6.43
N TYR A 540 -12.70 -3.66 -5.93
CA TYR A 540 -13.15 -3.56 -4.53
C TYR A 540 -12.07 -3.98 -3.53
N ILE A 541 -11.26 -4.96 -3.90
CA ILE A 541 -10.21 -5.54 -3.05
C ILE A 541 -8.92 -4.71 -3.11
N ILE A 542 -8.57 -4.25 -4.31
CA ILE A 542 -7.29 -3.57 -4.58
C ILE A 542 -7.44 -2.04 -4.45
N GLY A 543 -8.64 -1.49 -4.63
CA GLY A 543 -8.99 -0.06 -4.50
C GLY A 543 -8.34 0.82 -5.51
#